data_3097b11976217860fc3fed3679aed804
#
_entry.id   3097b11976217860fc3fed3679aed804
#
_cell.length_a   1.000
_cell.length_b   1.000
_cell.length_c   1.000
_cell.angle_alpha   90.00
_cell.angle_beta   90.00
_cell.angle_gamma   90.00
#
_symmetry.space_group_name_H-M   'P 1'
#
loop_
_entity.id
_entity.type
_entity.pdbx_description
1 polymer ?
#
loop_
_entity_poly.entity_id
_entity_poly.type
_entity_poly.pdbx_seq_one_letter_code
_entity_poly.pdbx_strand_id
1 'polypeptide(L)'
;MSLLEAITRCQMGGRAKGVLVTDRAEVLSLPIGVSNRQINWRYAGAVGGCHLLAVLAFSPWFFSRTGLALAWCGTFIFGGLGINLCYHRLLSHRSFDCPLWLEHTLACFAVCCFEDAPARWVAIHRMHHHRADERPDPHSPLVSLLWSYMGWLFIENTDLNRVIAYDRYARDIIRDRFYAWLERAFVWVVLASWLGYFAAGFLASLALTGTLREAVQYGASIWLWGAIIRTILVWHITWCGNSFPHLFGYRNYETKDNSHNNIIVAIITSGEGWHNNHHAEPGSASNQHHWWELDMTYMALKMFVLLGLAWNVQMPTRLSEVSIAPL
;
A
#
# COMPACT_ATOMS: atom_id res chain seq x y z
N MET A 1 17.45 23.42 20.63
CA MET A 1 16.08 22.93 20.61
C MET A 1 15.89 22.20 19.30
N SER A 2 15.79 20.88 19.33
CA SER A 2 15.74 20.05 18.12
C SER A 2 14.34 20.10 17.48
N LEU A 3 14.26 19.83 16.18
CA LEU A 3 13.00 19.75 15.42
C LEU A 3 12.00 18.78 16.07
N LEU A 4 12.51 17.73 16.75
CA LEU A 4 11.70 16.78 17.52
C LEU A 4 11.00 17.43 18.73
N GLU A 5 11.65 18.37 19.43
CA GLU A 5 11.05 19.05 20.59
C GLU A 5 9.98 20.06 20.16
N ALA A 6 10.10 20.65 18.97
CA ALA A 6 9.10 21.54 18.40
C ALA A 6 7.81 20.80 17.99
N ILE A 7 7.95 19.60 17.42
CA ILE A 7 6.81 18.76 17.03
C ILE A 7 6.04 18.27 18.27
N THR A 8 6.74 17.93 19.34
CA THR A 8 6.12 17.46 20.59
C THR A 8 5.36 18.59 21.32
N ARG A 9 5.80 19.85 21.21
CA ARG A 9 5.12 21.01 21.84
C ARG A 9 3.85 21.46 21.11
N CYS A 10 3.76 21.26 19.80
CA CYS A 10 2.55 21.65 19.04
C CYS A 10 1.35 20.73 19.33
N GLN A 11 1.57 19.55 19.90
CA GLN A 11 0.52 18.59 20.26
C GLN A 11 -0.11 18.85 21.65
N MET A 12 0.39 19.79 22.45
CA MET A 12 -0.09 20.04 23.83
C MET A 12 -1.09 21.19 23.98
N GLY A 13 -1.59 21.79 22.89
CA GLY A 13 -2.41 23.00 22.90
C GLY A 13 -3.93 22.81 22.87
N GLY A 14 -4.47 21.63 23.05
CA GLY A 14 -5.92 21.37 23.08
C GLY A 14 -6.33 20.56 24.31
N ARG A 15 -7.02 21.18 25.28
CA ARG A 15 -7.63 20.48 26.42
C ARG A 15 -8.82 19.64 25.96
N ALA A 16 -8.56 18.49 25.35
CA ALA A 16 -9.40 17.32 25.50
C ALA A 16 -8.84 16.51 26.66
N LYS A 17 -9.68 15.99 27.55
CA LYS A 17 -9.28 15.09 28.64
C LYS A 17 -8.72 13.81 28.02
N GLY A 18 -7.49 13.88 27.53
CA GLY A 18 -6.74 12.73 27.08
C GLY A 18 -6.27 11.97 28.30
N VAL A 19 -6.80 10.80 28.53
CA VAL A 19 -6.16 9.78 29.35
C VAL A 19 -4.78 9.58 28.74
N LEU A 20 -3.73 9.98 29.46
CA LEU A 20 -2.36 9.58 29.15
C LEU A 20 -2.31 8.06 29.40
N VAL A 21 -2.62 7.25 28.39
CA VAL A 21 -2.31 5.84 28.41
C VAL A 21 -0.79 5.72 28.21
N THR A 22 -0.07 5.76 29.30
CA THR A 22 1.35 5.39 29.39
C THR A 22 1.48 3.88 29.58
N ASP A 23 0.62 3.07 28.98
CA ASP A 23 0.91 1.67 28.79
C ASP A 23 1.85 1.57 27.57
N ARG A 24 3.14 1.36 27.83
CA ARG A 24 4.08 0.93 26.79
C ARG A 24 3.49 -0.33 26.20
N ALA A 25 3.07 -0.26 24.95
CA ALA A 25 2.62 -1.43 24.22
C ALA A 25 3.66 -2.55 24.44
N GLU A 26 3.19 -3.72 24.87
CA GLU A 26 4.06 -4.83 25.20
C GLU A 26 4.82 -5.24 23.92
N VAL A 27 6.15 -5.30 24.02
CA VAL A 27 6.99 -5.69 22.88
C VAL A 27 6.69 -7.14 22.52
N LEU A 28 6.20 -7.37 21.31
CA LEU A 28 5.87 -8.70 20.84
C LEU A 28 7.12 -9.47 20.41
N SER A 29 7.10 -10.78 20.64
CA SER A 29 8.02 -11.69 19.99
C SER A 29 7.65 -11.87 18.52
N LEU A 30 8.59 -12.38 17.70
CA LEU A 30 8.35 -12.73 16.30
C LEU A 30 7.09 -13.60 16.14
N PRO A 31 6.36 -13.49 15.00
CA PRO A 31 5.22 -14.34 14.69
C PRO A 31 5.53 -15.84 14.86
N ILE A 32 4.53 -16.61 15.22
CA ILE A 32 4.70 -18.04 15.56
C ILE A 32 5.31 -18.81 14.38
N GLY A 33 4.88 -18.51 13.15
CA GLY A 33 5.39 -19.16 11.95
C GLY A 33 6.84 -18.83 11.57
N VAL A 34 7.49 -17.90 12.29
CA VAL A 34 8.89 -17.50 12.08
C VAL A 34 9.80 -18.29 13.04
N SER A 35 9.84 -19.62 12.90
CA SER A 35 10.58 -20.48 13.83
C SER A 35 12.08 -20.51 13.54
N ASN A 36 12.49 -20.55 12.28
CA ASN A 36 13.88 -20.85 11.87
C ASN A 36 14.66 -19.64 11.33
N ARG A 37 14.07 -18.45 11.27
CA ARG A 37 14.69 -17.24 10.71
C ARG A 37 15.35 -17.45 9.35
N GLN A 38 14.79 -18.33 8.52
CA GLN A 38 15.28 -18.59 7.17
C GLN A 38 15.01 -17.39 6.27
N ILE A 39 16.01 -17.02 5.48
CA ILE A 39 15.87 -15.89 4.55
C ILE A 39 14.99 -16.26 3.38
N ASN A 40 14.00 -15.44 3.10
CA ASN A 40 13.20 -15.52 1.89
C ASN A 40 13.95 -14.86 0.73
N TRP A 41 14.80 -15.64 0.06
CA TRP A 41 15.65 -15.15 -1.03
C TRP A 41 14.89 -14.57 -2.22
N ARG A 42 13.62 -14.97 -2.40
CA ARG A 42 12.79 -14.41 -3.48
C ARG A 42 12.52 -12.92 -3.23
N TYR A 43 12.06 -12.56 -2.03
CA TYR A 43 11.83 -11.16 -1.66
C TYR A 43 13.14 -10.40 -1.49
N ALA A 44 14.13 -10.99 -0.84
CA ALA A 44 15.43 -10.35 -0.68
C ALA A 44 16.08 -10.02 -2.04
N GLY A 45 16.02 -10.94 -2.99
CA GLY A 45 16.51 -10.73 -4.35
C GLY A 45 15.71 -9.71 -5.15
N ALA A 46 14.37 -9.77 -5.08
CA ALA A 46 13.49 -8.82 -5.77
C ALA A 46 13.67 -7.38 -5.24
N VAL A 47 13.57 -7.21 -3.93
CA VAL A 47 13.71 -5.90 -3.28
C VAL A 47 15.13 -5.36 -3.46
N GLY A 48 16.15 -6.16 -3.14
CA GLY A 48 17.55 -5.77 -3.29
C GLY A 48 17.92 -5.46 -4.74
N GLY A 49 17.46 -6.28 -5.69
CA GLY A 49 17.69 -6.07 -7.12
C GLY A 49 17.07 -4.77 -7.64
N CYS A 50 15.82 -4.47 -7.28
CA CYS A 50 15.19 -3.20 -7.66
C CYS A 50 15.94 -1.99 -7.07
N HIS A 51 16.34 -2.04 -5.79
CA HIS A 51 17.09 -0.94 -5.17
C HIS A 51 18.48 -0.77 -5.81
N LEU A 52 19.14 -1.86 -6.16
CA LEU A 52 20.41 -1.80 -6.87
C LEU A 52 20.25 -1.14 -8.26
N LEU A 53 19.21 -1.52 -9.00
CA LEU A 53 18.88 -0.88 -10.29
C LEU A 53 18.54 0.60 -10.11
N ALA A 54 17.89 0.99 -9.03
CA ALA A 54 17.55 2.39 -8.76
C ALA A 54 18.77 3.30 -8.63
N VAL A 55 19.95 2.76 -8.30
CA VAL A 55 21.22 3.52 -8.27
C VAL A 55 21.53 4.16 -9.64
N LEU A 56 21.08 3.54 -10.74
CA LEU A 56 21.22 4.09 -12.08
C LEU A 56 20.52 5.45 -12.26
N ALA A 57 19.52 5.77 -11.44
CA ALA A 57 18.82 7.06 -11.50
C ALA A 57 19.73 8.26 -11.17
N PHE A 58 20.86 8.04 -10.47
CA PHE A 58 21.86 9.07 -10.21
C PHE A 58 22.72 9.41 -11.44
N SER A 59 22.66 8.60 -12.50
CA SER A 59 23.35 8.88 -13.76
C SER A 59 22.49 9.77 -14.66
N PRO A 60 23.01 10.93 -15.14
CA PRO A 60 22.27 11.81 -16.06
C PRO A 60 21.80 11.12 -17.33
N TRP A 61 22.44 10.03 -17.73
CA TRP A 61 22.08 9.26 -18.93
C TRP A 61 20.68 8.63 -18.79
N PHE A 62 20.25 8.26 -17.58
CA PHE A 62 18.94 7.68 -17.31
C PHE A 62 17.88 8.72 -16.93
N PHE A 63 18.23 10.01 -16.84
CA PHE A 63 17.27 11.03 -16.44
C PHE A 63 16.43 11.52 -17.63
N SER A 64 15.11 11.61 -17.42
CA SER A 64 14.21 12.38 -18.29
C SER A 64 13.06 12.97 -17.47
N ARG A 65 12.58 14.15 -17.87
CA ARG A 65 11.41 14.79 -17.24
C ARG A 65 10.16 13.92 -17.37
N THR A 66 9.98 13.27 -18.53
CA THR A 66 8.89 12.33 -18.77
C THR A 66 8.98 11.12 -17.84
N GLY A 67 10.19 10.55 -17.68
CA GLY A 67 10.41 9.46 -16.73
C GLY A 67 10.02 9.84 -15.31
N LEU A 68 10.46 11.01 -14.83
CA LEU A 68 10.10 11.52 -13.51
C LEU A 68 8.58 11.71 -13.37
N ALA A 69 7.90 12.29 -14.37
CA ALA A 69 6.45 12.43 -14.37
C ALA A 69 5.73 11.07 -14.34
N LEU A 70 6.23 10.08 -15.10
CA LEU A 70 5.68 8.72 -15.07
C LEU A 70 5.89 8.03 -13.72
N ALA A 71 7.03 8.23 -13.05
CA ALA A 71 7.23 7.72 -11.70
C ALA A 71 6.20 8.29 -10.73
N TRP A 72 5.99 9.60 -10.76
CA TRP A 72 5.05 10.29 -9.89
C TRP A 72 3.59 9.94 -10.16
N CYS A 73 3.12 10.13 -11.41
CA CYS A 73 1.74 9.79 -11.79
C CYS A 73 1.48 8.28 -11.66
N GLY A 74 2.46 7.45 -12.03
CA GLY A 74 2.38 6.01 -11.91
C GLY A 74 2.25 5.55 -10.45
N THR A 75 2.88 6.24 -9.49
CA THR A 75 2.70 5.94 -8.07
C THR A 75 1.24 6.07 -7.64
N PHE A 76 0.54 7.11 -8.10
CA PHE A 76 -0.90 7.26 -7.82
C PHE A 76 -1.75 6.24 -8.61
N ILE A 77 -1.49 6.05 -9.91
CA ILE A 77 -2.29 5.13 -10.74
C ILE A 77 -2.14 3.69 -10.26
N PHE A 78 -0.93 3.20 -10.11
CA PHE A 78 -0.68 1.81 -9.74
C PHE A 78 -0.78 1.58 -8.22
N GLY A 79 -0.22 2.45 -7.39
CA GLY A 79 -0.32 2.39 -5.94
C GLY A 79 -1.71 2.82 -5.45
N GLY A 80 -2.16 4.02 -5.80
CA GLY A 80 -3.44 4.56 -5.33
C GLY A 80 -4.64 3.77 -5.85
N LEU A 81 -4.75 3.54 -7.17
CA LEU A 81 -5.89 2.81 -7.73
C LEU A 81 -5.70 1.29 -7.67
N GLY A 82 -4.47 0.79 -7.81
CA GLY A 82 -4.20 -0.64 -7.74
C GLY A 82 -4.16 -1.17 -6.31
N ILE A 83 -3.24 -0.67 -5.48
CA ILE A 83 -3.08 -1.18 -4.12
C ILE A 83 -4.19 -0.65 -3.20
N ASN A 84 -4.31 0.67 -3.04
CA ASN A 84 -5.23 1.22 -2.04
C ASN A 84 -6.70 1.00 -2.43
N LEU A 85 -7.09 1.32 -3.66
CA LEU A 85 -8.49 1.21 -4.05
C LEU A 85 -8.88 -0.24 -4.35
N CYS A 86 -8.07 -0.98 -5.13
CA CYS A 86 -8.43 -2.34 -5.54
C CYS A 86 -8.05 -3.39 -4.50
N TYR A 87 -6.76 -3.62 -4.24
CA TYR A 87 -6.37 -4.69 -3.33
C TYR A 87 -6.89 -4.46 -1.91
N HIS A 88 -6.79 -3.24 -1.41
CA HIS A 88 -7.20 -2.90 -0.06
C HIS A 88 -8.73 -2.79 0.07
N ARG A 89 -9.34 -1.73 -0.50
CA ARG A 89 -10.76 -1.43 -0.26
C ARG A 89 -11.71 -2.36 -1.00
N LEU A 90 -11.45 -2.69 -2.28
CA LEU A 90 -12.34 -3.52 -3.07
C LEU A 90 -12.18 -5.02 -2.74
N LEU A 91 -10.98 -5.58 -2.86
CA LEU A 91 -10.76 -7.01 -2.73
C LEU A 91 -10.68 -7.47 -1.27
N SER A 92 -9.98 -6.74 -0.40
CA SER A 92 -9.84 -7.13 1.01
C SER A 92 -11.09 -6.85 1.82
N HIS A 93 -11.64 -5.65 1.71
CA HIS A 93 -12.74 -5.19 2.57
C HIS A 93 -14.12 -5.19 1.93
N ARG A 94 -14.21 -5.38 0.59
CA ARG A 94 -15.48 -5.39 -0.14
C ARG A 94 -16.33 -4.13 0.13
N SER A 95 -15.66 -2.97 0.18
CA SER A 95 -16.28 -1.71 0.59
C SER A 95 -17.12 -1.02 -0.51
N PHE A 96 -17.06 -1.51 -1.73
CA PHE A 96 -17.90 -1.08 -2.87
C PHE A 96 -17.93 -2.16 -3.95
N ASP A 97 -18.83 -2.01 -4.90
CA ASP A 97 -18.93 -2.85 -6.10
C ASP A 97 -18.56 -2.06 -7.36
N CYS A 98 -18.07 -2.75 -8.38
CA CYS A 98 -17.81 -2.20 -9.71
C CYS A 98 -17.96 -3.28 -10.80
N PRO A 99 -17.98 -2.92 -12.09
CA PRO A 99 -17.98 -3.90 -13.17
C PRO A 99 -16.73 -4.79 -13.12
N LEU A 100 -16.87 -6.07 -13.38
CA LEU A 100 -15.79 -7.06 -13.29
C LEU A 100 -14.57 -6.69 -14.16
N TRP A 101 -14.80 -6.12 -15.35
CA TRP A 101 -13.70 -5.65 -16.21
C TRP A 101 -12.86 -4.56 -15.54
N LEU A 102 -13.51 -3.65 -14.79
CA LEU A 102 -12.81 -2.60 -14.05
C LEU A 102 -12.05 -3.18 -12.85
N GLU A 103 -12.68 -4.07 -12.07
CA GLU A 103 -12.04 -4.80 -10.97
C GLU A 103 -10.77 -5.50 -11.44
N HIS A 104 -10.86 -6.27 -12.54
CA HIS A 104 -9.72 -6.97 -13.13
C HIS A 104 -8.63 -6.01 -13.66
N THR A 105 -9.02 -4.89 -14.26
CA THR A 105 -8.06 -3.86 -14.73
C THR A 105 -7.30 -3.24 -13.55
N LEU A 106 -8.01 -2.86 -12.49
CA LEU A 106 -7.40 -2.30 -11.28
C LEU A 106 -6.50 -3.33 -10.58
N ALA A 107 -6.89 -4.60 -10.58
CA ALA A 107 -6.04 -5.67 -10.07
C ALA A 107 -4.74 -5.86 -10.90
N CYS A 108 -4.80 -5.69 -12.23
CA CYS A 108 -3.58 -5.64 -13.04
C CYS A 108 -2.67 -4.45 -12.66
N PHE A 109 -3.25 -3.28 -12.36
CA PHE A 109 -2.46 -2.15 -11.87
C PHE A 109 -1.75 -2.49 -10.55
N ALA A 110 -2.47 -3.14 -9.62
CA ALA A 110 -1.88 -3.58 -8.36
C ALA A 110 -0.73 -4.60 -8.58
N VAL A 111 -0.94 -5.61 -9.44
CA VAL A 111 0.11 -6.58 -9.82
C VAL A 111 1.36 -5.87 -10.34
N CYS A 112 1.20 -4.81 -11.15
CA CYS A 112 2.32 -4.04 -11.68
C CYS A 112 3.13 -3.28 -10.60
N CYS A 113 2.61 -3.18 -9.35
CA CYS A 113 3.38 -2.66 -8.21
C CYS A 113 4.41 -3.66 -7.65
N PHE A 114 4.34 -4.92 -8.07
CA PHE A 114 5.22 -5.98 -7.60
C PHE A 114 5.15 -6.20 -6.07
N GLU A 115 3.94 -6.04 -5.49
CA GLU A 115 3.63 -6.25 -4.06
C GLU A 115 2.88 -7.55 -3.80
N ASP A 116 3.16 -8.59 -4.50
CA ASP A 116 2.45 -9.87 -4.49
C ASP A 116 1.22 -9.94 -5.43
N ALA A 117 0.81 -11.17 -5.66
CA ALA A 117 -0.40 -11.49 -6.40
C ALA A 117 -1.65 -11.27 -5.52
N PRO A 118 -2.86 -11.11 -6.14
CA PRO A 118 -4.06 -10.68 -5.44
C PRO A 118 -4.43 -11.50 -4.20
N ALA A 119 -4.43 -12.83 -4.32
CA ALA A 119 -4.85 -13.69 -3.21
C ALA A 119 -3.86 -13.66 -2.05
N ARG A 120 -2.56 -13.55 -2.33
CA ARG A 120 -1.54 -13.47 -1.30
C ARG A 120 -1.61 -12.13 -0.55
N TRP A 121 -1.72 -11.02 -1.26
CA TRP A 121 -1.84 -9.71 -0.65
C TRP A 121 -3.08 -9.60 0.23
N VAL A 122 -4.25 -10.00 -0.32
CA VAL A 122 -5.53 -10.01 0.41
C VAL A 122 -5.47 -10.92 1.64
N ALA A 123 -4.86 -12.10 1.52
CA ALA A 123 -4.75 -13.04 2.65
C ALA A 123 -3.91 -12.45 3.79
N ILE A 124 -2.77 -11.82 3.48
CA ILE A 124 -1.90 -11.18 4.47
C ILE A 124 -2.63 -10.03 5.16
N HIS A 125 -3.29 -9.16 4.37
CA HIS A 125 -3.99 -8.00 4.89
C HIS A 125 -5.20 -8.38 5.78
N ARG A 126 -6.01 -9.35 5.36
CA ARG A 126 -7.12 -9.86 6.18
C ARG A 126 -6.61 -10.58 7.44
N MET A 127 -5.46 -11.26 7.37
CA MET A 127 -4.84 -11.85 8.55
C MET A 127 -4.37 -10.78 9.53
N HIS A 128 -3.78 -9.68 9.03
CA HIS A 128 -3.43 -8.52 9.84
C HIS A 128 -4.66 -7.96 10.57
N HIS A 129 -5.74 -7.61 9.87
CA HIS A 129 -6.97 -7.12 10.52
C HIS A 129 -7.57 -8.08 11.54
N HIS A 130 -7.45 -9.39 11.29
CA HIS A 130 -7.97 -10.41 12.21
C HIS A 130 -7.14 -10.52 13.49
N ARG A 131 -5.84 -10.15 13.44
CA ARG A 131 -4.84 -10.35 14.49
C ARG A 131 -3.96 -9.12 14.71
N ALA A 132 -4.44 -7.94 14.34
CA ALA A 132 -3.67 -6.70 14.40
C ALA A 132 -3.04 -6.51 15.78
N ASP A 133 -1.72 -6.28 15.79
CA ASP A 133 -0.90 -6.10 16.98
C ASP A 133 -0.92 -7.28 17.99
N GLU A 134 -1.32 -8.46 17.54
CA GLU A 134 -1.14 -9.71 18.26
C GLU A 134 0.09 -10.48 17.70
N ARG A 135 0.58 -11.48 18.43
CA ARG A 135 1.75 -12.29 18.01
C ARG A 135 1.60 -12.95 16.63
N PRO A 136 0.41 -13.39 16.16
CA PRO A 136 0.25 -13.95 14.81
C PRO A 136 0.24 -12.91 13.70
N ASP A 137 0.18 -11.60 14.00
CA ASP A 137 0.23 -10.54 12.99
C ASP A 137 1.54 -10.63 12.20
N PRO A 138 1.48 -10.75 10.86
CA PRO A 138 2.69 -10.91 10.04
C PRO A 138 3.66 -9.75 10.16
N HIS A 139 3.16 -8.53 10.34
CA HIS A 139 3.96 -7.30 10.27
C HIS A 139 3.67 -6.29 11.39
N SER A 140 3.32 -6.75 12.59
CA SER A 140 3.12 -5.82 13.70
C SER A 140 4.39 -5.03 14.02
N PRO A 141 4.32 -3.69 14.14
CA PRO A 141 5.43 -2.85 14.57
C PRO A 141 5.77 -3.01 16.07
N LEU A 142 4.92 -3.69 16.83
CA LEU A 142 5.23 -4.05 18.23
C LEU A 142 6.37 -5.08 18.34
N VAL A 143 6.68 -5.81 17.27
CA VAL A 143 7.91 -6.61 17.16
C VAL A 143 9.12 -5.69 17.03
N SER A 144 9.13 -4.84 16.03
CA SER A 144 10.01 -3.69 15.82
C SER A 144 9.55 -2.90 14.59
N LEU A 145 9.89 -1.62 14.51
CA LEU A 145 9.62 -0.81 13.33
C LEU A 145 10.26 -1.40 12.06
N LEU A 146 11.53 -1.86 12.14
CA LEU A 146 12.20 -2.46 10.99
C LEU A 146 11.51 -3.76 10.54
N TRP A 147 11.02 -4.57 11.49
CA TRP A 147 10.25 -5.78 11.19
C TRP A 147 8.99 -5.42 10.39
N SER A 148 8.16 -4.55 10.92
CA SER A 148 6.90 -4.13 10.30
C SER A 148 7.11 -3.48 8.94
N TYR A 149 8.11 -2.61 8.82
CA TYR A 149 8.37 -1.86 7.61
C TYR A 149 8.76 -2.76 6.42
N MET A 150 9.73 -3.65 6.61
CA MET A 150 10.20 -4.51 5.53
C MET A 150 10.78 -5.85 5.98
N GLY A 151 11.17 -5.99 7.25
CA GLY A 151 11.88 -7.17 7.75
C GLY A 151 11.06 -8.45 7.60
N TRP A 152 9.75 -8.38 7.80
CA TRP A 152 8.83 -9.50 7.66
C TRP A 152 8.81 -10.14 6.26
N LEU A 153 9.16 -9.37 5.23
CA LEU A 153 9.26 -9.88 3.85
C LEU A 153 10.48 -10.78 3.66
N PHE A 154 11.56 -10.50 4.37
CA PHE A 154 12.85 -11.18 4.18
C PHE A 154 13.01 -12.46 4.97
N ILE A 155 12.09 -12.76 5.88
CA ILE A 155 12.12 -13.96 6.70
C ILE A 155 10.94 -14.85 6.37
N GLU A 156 11.19 -16.15 6.20
CA GLU A 156 10.12 -17.10 5.94
C GLU A 156 9.19 -17.24 7.14
N ASN A 157 7.89 -17.13 6.88
CA ASN A 157 6.83 -17.32 7.85
C ASN A 157 5.91 -18.42 7.35
N THR A 158 5.85 -19.54 8.07
CA THR A 158 5.03 -20.71 7.70
C THR A 158 3.54 -20.44 7.81
N ASP A 159 3.11 -19.47 8.62
CA ASP A 159 1.70 -19.06 8.74
C ASP A 159 1.20 -18.37 7.45
N LEU A 160 2.13 -17.85 6.64
CA LEU A 160 1.86 -17.29 5.32
C LEU A 160 1.95 -18.33 4.20
N ASN A 161 1.95 -19.63 4.54
CA ASN A 161 1.88 -20.70 3.54
C ASN A 161 0.60 -20.52 2.69
N ARG A 162 0.79 -20.50 1.37
CA ARG A 162 -0.28 -20.20 0.41
C ARG A 162 -1.52 -21.05 0.60
N VAL A 163 -1.37 -22.36 0.85
CA VAL A 163 -2.51 -23.27 1.00
C VAL A 163 -3.37 -22.89 2.20
N ILE A 164 -2.73 -22.69 3.37
CA ILE A 164 -3.44 -22.40 4.62
C ILE A 164 -4.01 -20.98 4.61
N ALA A 165 -3.17 -20.00 4.24
CA ALA A 165 -3.57 -18.59 4.23
C ALA A 165 -4.67 -18.31 3.20
N TYR A 166 -4.59 -18.90 2.01
CA TYR A 166 -5.60 -18.70 0.96
C TYR A 166 -6.92 -19.37 1.29
N ASP A 167 -6.89 -20.58 1.83
CA ASP A 167 -8.13 -21.27 2.24
C ASP A 167 -8.87 -20.50 3.33
N ARG A 168 -8.13 -19.87 4.23
CA ARG A 168 -8.73 -19.13 5.35
C ARG A 168 -9.14 -17.71 4.98
N TYR A 169 -8.30 -16.96 4.26
CA TYR A 169 -8.42 -15.52 4.12
C TYR A 169 -8.69 -15.02 2.69
N ALA A 170 -8.47 -15.82 1.65
CA ALA A 170 -8.59 -15.39 0.24
C ALA A 170 -9.31 -16.41 -0.65
N ARG A 171 -10.15 -17.28 -0.07
CA ARG A 171 -10.89 -18.29 -0.82
C ARG A 171 -11.82 -17.69 -1.87
N ASP A 172 -12.41 -16.54 -1.59
CA ASP A 172 -13.26 -15.79 -2.51
C ASP A 172 -12.46 -15.28 -3.72
N ILE A 173 -11.22 -14.85 -3.50
CA ILE A 173 -10.34 -14.38 -4.57
C ILE A 173 -9.88 -15.53 -5.47
N ILE A 174 -9.38 -16.62 -4.89
CA ILE A 174 -8.82 -17.72 -5.69
C ILE A 174 -9.89 -18.51 -6.48
N ARG A 175 -11.17 -18.38 -6.15
CA ARG A 175 -12.29 -18.95 -6.92
C ARG A 175 -12.49 -18.29 -8.28
N ASP A 176 -12.11 -17.03 -8.42
CA ASP A 176 -12.12 -16.35 -9.70
C ASP A 176 -10.97 -16.86 -10.57
N ARG A 177 -11.28 -17.31 -11.80
CA ARG A 177 -10.30 -17.86 -12.75
C ARG A 177 -9.24 -16.84 -13.17
N PHE A 178 -9.61 -15.56 -13.23
CA PHE A 178 -8.69 -14.49 -13.56
C PHE A 178 -7.66 -14.28 -12.45
N TYR A 179 -8.08 -14.24 -11.19
CA TYR A 179 -7.15 -14.15 -10.06
C TYR A 179 -6.29 -15.38 -9.91
N ALA A 180 -6.86 -16.57 -10.11
CA ALA A 180 -6.08 -17.81 -10.14
C ALA A 180 -5.04 -17.84 -11.28
N TRP A 181 -5.32 -17.17 -12.40
CA TRP A 181 -4.35 -16.97 -13.48
C TRP A 181 -3.29 -15.94 -13.07
N LEU A 182 -3.66 -14.80 -12.50
CA LEU A 182 -2.72 -13.78 -12.01
C LEU A 182 -1.74 -14.34 -10.96
N GLU A 183 -2.20 -15.24 -10.06
CA GLU A 183 -1.31 -15.91 -9.10
C GLU A 183 -0.16 -16.67 -9.77
N ARG A 184 -0.43 -17.30 -10.92
CA ARG A 184 0.56 -18.04 -11.69
C ARG A 184 1.40 -17.17 -12.60
N ALA A 185 0.77 -16.15 -13.17
CA ALA A 185 1.36 -15.25 -14.16
C ALA A 185 2.02 -14.01 -13.55
N PHE A 186 1.95 -13.84 -12.22
CA PHE A 186 2.35 -12.63 -11.51
C PHE A 186 3.66 -12.03 -12.00
N VAL A 187 4.75 -12.79 -11.94
CA VAL A 187 6.09 -12.30 -12.36
C VAL A 187 6.11 -11.93 -13.84
N TRP A 188 5.42 -12.70 -14.67
CA TRP A 188 5.38 -12.42 -16.12
C TRP A 188 4.60 -11.14 -16.45
N VAL A 189 3.53 -10.86 -15.73
CA VAL A 189 2.76 -9.62 -15.88
C VAL A 189 3.61 -8.42 -15.46
N VAL A 190 4.34 -8.52 -14.34
CA VAL A 190 5.28 -7.47 -13.90
C VAL A 190 6.36 -7.23 -14.95
N LEU A 191 7.04 -8.29 -15.42
CA LEU A 191 8.11 -8.16 -16.42
C LEU A 191 7.58 -7.62 -17.74
N ALA A 192 6.39 -8.05 -18.18
CA ALA A 192 5.74 -7.51 -19.37
C ALA A 192 5.42 -6.02 -19.24
N SER A 193 4.94 -5.58 -18.07
CA SER A 193 4.71 -4.15 -17.80
C SER A 193 6.02 -3.35 -17.87
N TRP A 194 7.10 -3.87 -17.30
CA TRP A 194 8.41 -3.22 -17.33
C TRP A 194 8.97 -3.14 -18.74
N LEU A 195 8.87 -4.22 -19.52
CA LEU A 195 9.25 -4.22 -20.94
C LEU A 195 8.39 -3.22 -21.74
N GLY A 196 7.10 -3.11 -21.41
CA GLY A 196 6.18 -2.15 -22.02
C GLY A 196 6.63 -0.70 -21.83
N TYR A 197 7.11 -0.33 -20.64
CA TYR A 197 7.70 0.99 -20.40
C TYR A 197 8.92 1.25 -21.26
N PHE A 198 9.85 0.29 -21.34
CA PHE A 198 11.01 0.40 -22.21
C PHE A 198 10.60 0.54 -23.68
N ALA A 199 9.73 -0.35 -24.15
CA ALA A 199 9.30 -0.37 -25.56
C ALA A 199 8.56 0.92 -25.94
N ALA A 200 7.68 1.43 -25.09
CA ALA A 200 6.98 2.68 -25.34
C ALA A 200 7.93 3.87 -25.48
N GLY A 201 8.87 4.01 -24.54
CA GLY A 201 9.90 5.07 -24.62
C GLY A 201 10.80 4.92 -25.85
N PHE A 202 11.27 3.70 -26.11
CA PHE A 202 12.13 3.37 -27.25
C PHE A 202 11.44 3.72 -28.58
N LEU A 203 10.23 3.23 -28.80
CA LEU A 203 9.48 3.45 -30.04
C LEU A 203 9.11 4.93 -30.24
N ALA A 204 8.70 5.62 -29.16
CA ALA A 204 8.41 7.06 -29.23
C ALA A 204 9.64 7.87 -29.63
N SER A 205 10.80 7.61 -29.02
CA SER A 205 12.03 8.31 -29.36
C SER A 205 12.51 7.95 -30.77
N LEU A 206 12.46 6.69 -31.16
CA LEU A 206 12.86 6.26 -32.51
C LEU A 206 12.03 6.94 -33.60
N ALA A 207 10.70 7.07 -33.37
CA ALA A 207 9.81 7.76 -34.29
C ALA A 207 10.07 9.28 -34.41
N LEU A 208 10.54 9.91 -33.31
CA LEU A 208 10.79 11.35 -33.26
C LEU A 208 12.19 11.75 -33.74
N THR A 209 13.21 10.97 -33.38
CA THR A 209 14.63 11.34 -33.63
C THR A 209 15.29 10.53 -34.75
N GLY A 210 14.74 9.34 -35.05
CA GLY A 210 15.29 8.41 -36.04
C GLY A 210 16.61 7.76 -35.64
N THR A 211 17.14 8.03 -34.42
CA THR A 211 18.44 7.50 -33.98
C THR A 211 18.27 6.38 -32.96
N LEU A 212 18.94 5.25 -33.23
CA LEU A 212 18.88 4.08 -32.33
C LEU A 212 19.44 4.40 -30.92
N ARG A 213 20.53 5.23 -30.88
CA ARG A 213 21.17 5.60 -29.62
C ARG A 213 20.21 6.35 -28.69
N GLU A 214 19.52 7.37 -29.21
CA GLU A 214 18.54 8.15 -28.42
C GLU A 214 17.35 7.32 -28.06
N ALA A 215 16.87 6.45 -28.95
CA ALA A 215 15.78 5.53 -28.66
C ALA A 215 16.10 4.58 -27.49
N VAL A 216 17.30 3.97 -27.46
CA VAL A 216 17.74 3.12 -26.36
C VAL A 216 17.86 3.92 -25.06
N GLN A 217 18.45 5.11 -25.09
CA GLN A 217 18.60 5.96 -23.92
C GLN A 217 17.24 6.35 -23.33
N TYR A 218 16.33 6.83 -24.18
CA TYR A 218 15.01 7.27 -23.71
C TYR A 218 14.16 6.09 -23.23
N GLY A 219 14.18 4.95 -23.93
CA GLY A 219 13.53 3.72 -23.48
C GLY A 219 14.05 3.26 -22.12
N ALA A 220 15.36 3.28 -21.90
CA ALA A 220 15.97 2.94 -20.63
C ALA A 220 15.60 3.93 -19.50
N SER A 221 15.52 5.23 -19.81
CA SER A 221 15.05 6.25 -18.87
C SER A 221 13.59 6.02 -18.47
N ILE A 222 12.69 5.83 -19.45
CA ILE A 222 11.27 5.58 -19.20
C ILE A 222 11.07 4.29 -18.39
N TRP A 223 11.82 3.24 -18.71
CA TRP A 223 11.81 2.00 -17.94
C TRP A 223 12.30 2.21 -16.51
N LEU A 224 13.43 2.87 -16.29
CA LEU A 224 13.97 3.05 -14.95
C LEU A 224 13.03 3.84 -14.06
N TRP A 225 12.53 4.98 -14.53
CA TRP A 225 11.67 5.84 -13.73
C TRP A 225 10.23 5.32 -13.66
N GLY A 226 9.63 4.96 -14.80
CA GLY A 226 8.22 4.51 -14.86
C GLY A 226 7.98 3.12 -14.29
N ALA A 227 8.97 2.23 -14.30
CA ALA A 227 8.86 0.88 -13.78
C ALA A 227 9.59 0.71 -12.44
N ILE A 228 10.92 0.86 -12.40
CA ILE A 228 11.71 0.53 -11.22
C ILE A 228 11.52 1.55 -10.08
N ILE A 229 11.76 2.83 -10.34
CA ILE A 229 11.62 3.89 -9.31
C ILE A 229 10.17 3.96 -8.82
N ARG A 230 9.19 3.95 -9.72
CA ARG A 230 7.78 3.93 -9.37
C ARG A 230 7.45 2.73 -8.46
N THR A 231 7.94 1.53 -8.77
CA THR A 231 7.72 0.33 -7.94
C THR A 231 8.29 0.51 -6.53
N ILE A 232 9.51 1.00 -6.42
CA ILE A 232 10.15 1.26 -5.12
C ILE A 232 9.37 2.32 -4.32
N LEU A 233 8.91 3.40 -4.97
CA LEU A 233 8.10 4.42 -4.32
C LEU A 233 6.81 3.83 -3.75
N VAL A 234 6.10 2.99 -4.51
CA VAL A 234 4.88 2.33 -4.03
C VAL A 234 5.21 1.43 -2.84
N TRP A 235 6.25 0.62 -2.90
CA TRP A 235 6.66 -0.23 -1.77
C TRP A 235 6.89 0.57 -0.48
N HIS A 236 7.70 1.62 -0.55
CA HIS A 236 7.99 2.43 0.64
C HIS A 236 6.75 3.15 1.17
N ILE A 237 5.84 3.59 0.29
CA ILE A 237 4.55 4.18 0.67
C ILE A 237 3.69 3.15 1.39
N THR A 238 3.54 1.93 0.85
CA THR A 238 2.76 0.86 1.46
C THR A 238 3.35 0.43 2.80
N TRP A 239 4.67 0.20 2.87
CA TRP A 239 5.35 -0.18 4.11
C TRP A 239 5.26 0.91 5.19
N CYS A 240 5.32 2.17 4.78
CA CYS A 240 5.09 3.31 5.68
C CYS A 240 3.66 3.28 6.25
N GLY A 241 2.65 3.06 5.39
CA GLY A 241 1.25 2.94 5.78
C GLY A 241 0.98 1.80 6.76
N ASN A 242 1.65 0.67 6.59
CA ASN A 242 1.50 -0.51 7.44
C ASN A 242 2.21 -0.38 8.80
N SER A 243 3.19 0.51 8.95
CA SER A 243 4.08 0.53 10.11
C SER A 243 3.87 1.73 11.02
N PHE A 244 4.02 2.93 10.48
CA PHE A 244 4.03 4.16 11.29
C PHE A 244 2.70 4.45 11.99
N PRO A 245 1.52 4.22 11.38
CA PRO A 245 0.24 4.49 12.04
C PRO A 245 -0.08 3.56 13.21
N HIS A 246 0.61 2.43 13.37
CA HIS A 246 0.49 1.62 14.60
C HIS A 246 1.41 2.09 15.73
N LEU A 247 2.26 3.10 15.51
CA LEU A 247 3.19 3.62 16.51
C LEU A 247 2.95 5.08 16.85
N PHE A 248 2.52 5.89 15.87
CA PHE A 248 2.48 7.35 16.00
C PHE A 248 1.24 7.97 15.38
N GLY A 249 0.61 8.87 16.10
CA GLY A 249 -0.54 9.62 15.63
C GLY A 249 -1.53 9.92 16.75
N TYR A 250 -2.76 10.24 16.35
CA TYR A 250 -3.90 10.42 17.25
C TYR A 250 -4.95 9.35 16.98
N ARG A 251 -5.92 9.18 17.86
CA ARG A 251 -6.99 8.20 17.73
C ARG A 251 -8.35 8.92 17.80
N ASN A 252 -9.20 8.60 16.84
CA ASN A 252 -10.61 8.98 16.87
C ASN A 252 -11.44 7.94 17.62
N TYR A 253 -10.99 6.68 17.60
CA TYR A 253 -11.72 5.54 18.14
C TYR A 253 -10.82 4.68 19.01
N GLU A 254 -11.42 4.08 20.05
CA GLU A 254 -10.79 3.00 20.79
C GLU A 254 -10.94 1.70 20.00
N THR A 255 -9.83 1.21 19.45
CA THR A 255 -9.71 -0.08 18.77
C THR A 255 -8.96 -1.06 19.65
N LYS A 256 -9.03 -2.35 19.33
CA LYS A 256 -8.30 -3.40 20.06
C LYS A 256 -6.80 -3.41 19.80
N ASP A 257 -6.39 -2.77 18.73
CA ASP A 257 -5.02 -2.64 18.26
C ASP A 257 -4.44 -1.24 18.56
N ASN A 258 -3.19 -1.00 18.18
CA ASN A 258 -2.49 0.28 18.36
C ASN A 258 -2.61 1.20 17.15
N SER A 259 -3.62 1.06 16.30
CA SER A 259 -3.81 1.94 15.15
C SER A 259 -4.04 3.39 15.56
N HIS A 260 -3.41 4.31 14.84
CA HIS A 260 -3.51 5.77 14.98
C HIS A 260 -3.77 6.40 13.61
N ASN A 261 -4.31 7.61 13.63
CA ASN A 261 -4.39 8.48 12.48
C ASN A 261 -3.12 9.34 12.41
N ASN A 262 -2.40 9.29 11.29
CA ASN A 262 -1.18 10.05 11.09
C ASN A 262 -1.29 10.88 9.81
N ILE A 263 -1.34 12.20 9.95
CA ILE A 263 -1.56 13.12 8.85
C ILE A 263 -0.45 13.07 7.78
N ILE A 264 0.81 12.92 8.19
CA ILE A 264 1.95 12.87 7.25
C ILE A 264 1.85 11.59 6.41
N VAL A 265 1.57 10.46 7.08
CA VAL A 265 1.39 9.19 6.41
C VAL A 265 0.16 9.25 5.49
N ALA A 266 -0.95 9.84 5.94
CA ALA A 266 -2.16 9.97 5.12
C ALA A 266 -1.92 10.76 3.81
N ILE A 267 -1.14 11.83 3.86
CA ILE A 267 -0.77 12.60 2.67
C ILE A 267 0.09 11.75 1.72
N ILE A 268 1.10 11.05 2.24
CA ILE A 268 2.03 10.24 1.43
C ILE A 268 1.31 9.03 0.82
N THR A 269 0.41 8.40 1.59
CA THR A 269 -0.31 7.17 1.20
C THR A 269 -1.66 7.43 0.52
N SER A 270 -1.99 8.67 0.21
CA SER A 270 -3.28 9.05 -0.41
C SER A 270 -4.52 8.68 0.42
N GLY A 271 -4.38 8.70 1.76
CA GLY A 271 -5.50 8.50 2.71
C GLY A 271 -5.37 7.27 3.62
N GLU A 272 -4.43 6.35 3.37
CA GLU A 272 -4.29 5.14 4.20
C GLU A 272 -3.67 5.41 5.59
N GLY A 273 -3.11 6.60 5.80
CA GLY A 273 -2.63 7.04 7.11
C GLY A 273 -3.74 7.40 8.12
N TRP A 274 -5.01 7.47 7.71
CA TRP A 274 -6.18 7.52 8.60
C TRP A 274 -6.50 6.13 9.15
N HIS A 275 -5.52 5.51 9.75
CA HIS A 275 -5.48 4.08 10.00
C HIS A 275 -6.32 3.65 11.20
N ASN A 276 -6.47 4.51 12.22
CA ASN A 276 -7.38 4.26 13.34
C ASN A 276 -8.85 4.31 12.89
N ASN A 277 -9.19 5.23 11.97
CA ASN A 277 -10.51 5.25 11.36
C ASN A 277 -10.77 3.97 10.58
N HIS A 278 -9.79 3.54 9.79
CA HIS A 278 -9.86 2.32 9.01
C HIS A 278 -10.00 1.06 9.89
N HIS A 279 -9.21 0.93 10.95
CA HIS A 279 -9.30 -0.21 11.87
C HIS A 279 -10.57 -0.21 12.69
N ALA A 280 -11.18 0.96 12.95
CA ALA A 280 -12.48 1.06 13.59
C ALA A 280 -13.63 0.62 12.68
N GLU A 281 -13.55 0.90 11.38
CA GLU A 281 -14.56 0.57 10.36
C GLU A 281 -13.93 0.06 9.06
N PRO A 282 -13.32 -1.14 9.05
CA PRO A 282 -12.55 -1.61 7.88
C PRO A 282 -13.41 -1.83 6.63
N GLY A 283 -14.71 -2.04 6.78
CA GLY A 283 -15.66 -2.14 5.66
C GLY A 283 -15.97 -0.82 4.97
N SER A 284 -15.59 0.33 5.55
CA SER A 284 -15.82 1.63 4.94
C SER A 284 -14.95 1.85 3.71
N ALA A 285 -15.54 2.42 2.65
CA ALA A 285 -14.82 2.84 1.45
C ALA A 285 -14.06 4.16 1.64
N SER A 286 -14.34 4.90 2.71
CA SER A 286 -13.67 6.14 3.07
C SER A 286 -13.00 6.00 4.43
N ASN A 287 -11.72 6.34 4.49
CA ASN A 287 -10.99 6.48 5.75
C ASN A 287 -11.13 7.90 6.32
N GLN A 288 -11.82 8.80 5.62
CA GLN A 288 -12.11 10.16 6.05
C GLN A 288 -13.29 10.14 7.03
N HIS A 289 -13.07 10.49 8.29
CA HIS A 289 -14.09 10.64 9.31
C HIS A 289 -14.30 12.10 9.75
N HIS A 290 -13.31 12.96 9.52
CA HIS A 290 -13.43 14.41 9.69
C HIS A 290 -13.23 15.14 8.36
N TRP A 291 -13.83 16.32 8.20
CA TRP A 291 -13.77 17.09 6.95
C TRP A 291 -12.35 17.45 6.48
N TRP A 292 -11.39 17.52 7.40
CA TRP A 292 -9.98 17.84 7.14
C TRP A 292 -9.10 16.58 6.93
N GLU A 293 -9.61 15.40 7.17
CA GLU A 293 -8.93 14.12 6.91
C GLU A 293 -9.03 13.79 5.42
N LEU A 294 -8.14 14.39 4.62
CA LEU A 294 -8.17 14.21 3.17
C LEU A 294 -7.84 12.76 2.78
N ASP A 295 -8.78 12.12 2.08
CA ASP A 295 -8.66 10.77 1.52
C ASP A 295 -8.74 10.83 -0.01
N MET A 296 -7.55 10.89 -0.67
CA MET A 296 -7.46 10.99 -2.12
C MET A 296 -7.92 9.70 -2.82
N THR A 297 -7.73 8.53 -2.19
CA THR A 297 -8.22 7.26 -2.72
C THR A 297 -9.74 7.25 -2.77
N TYR A 298 -10.41 7.75 -1.74
CA TYR A 298 -11.86 7.89 -1.74
C TYR A 298 -12.35 8.96 -2.75
N MET A 299 -11.59 10.04 -2.94
CA MET A 299 -11.92 11.02 -3.98
C MET A 299 -11.89 10.39 -5.38
N ALA A 300 -10.92 9.51 -5.66
CA ALA A 300 -10.89 8.75 -6.90
C ALA A 300 -12.10 7.81 -7.03
N LEU A 301 -12.50 7.14 -5.95
CA LEU A 301 -13.72 6.32 -5.93
C LEU A 301 -14.97 7.16 -6.23
N LYS A 302 -15.09 8.37 -5.67
CA LYS A 302 -16.21 9.29 -5.99
C LYS A 302 -16.30 9.58 -7.49
N MET A 303 -15.16 9.73 -8.18
CA MET A 303 -15.16 9.91 -9.64
C MET A 303 -15.72 8.66 -10.34
N PHE A 304 -15.39 7.45 -9.89
CA PHE A 304 -15.98 6.24 -10.45
C PHE A 304 -17.49 6.15 -10.19
N VAL A 305 -17.96 6.57 -9.01
CA VAL A 305 -19.40 6.65 -8.69
C VAL A 305 -20.11 7.64 -9.62
N LEU A 306 -19.55 8.82 -9.82
CA LEU A 306 -20.11 9.83 -10.72
C LEU A 306 -20.18 9.35 -12.18
N LEU A 307 -19.26 8.51 -12.60
CA LEU A 307 -19.23 7.90 -13.93
C LEU A 307 -20.11 6.64 -14.03
N GLY A 308 -20.80 6.24 -12.96
CA GLY A 308 -21.60 5.01 -12.92
C GLY A 308 -20.77 3.72 -12.92
N LEU A 309 -19.46 3.81 -12.61
CA LEU A 309 -18.51 2.70 -12.61
C LEU A 309 -18.32 2.08 -11.21
N ALA A 310 -18.91 2.65 -10.16
CA ALA A 310 -18.90 2.08 -8.81
C ALA A 310 -20.25 2.33 -8.13
N TRP A 311 -20.68 1.38 -7.31
CA TRP A 311 -21.95 1.43 -6.56
C TRP A 311 -21.83 0.66 -5.24
N ASN A 312 -22.90 0.62 -4.44
CA ASN A 312 -22.95 -0.02 -3.11
C ASN A 312 -21.79 0.41 -2.21
N VAL A 313 -21.41 1.70 -2.28
CA VAL A 313 -20.29 2.26 -1.53
C VAL A 313 -20.63 2.30 -0.04
N GLN A 314 -19.89 1.54 0.76
CA GLN A 314 -20.06 1.52 2.22
C GLN A 314 -19.45 2.78 2.82
N MET A 315 -20.26 3.57 3.52
CA MET A 315 -19.82 4.80 4.15
C MET A 315 -19.59 4.61 5.64
N PRO A 316 -18.72 5.43 6.28
CA PRO A 316 -18.53 5.37 7.72
C PRO A 316 -19.85 5.58 8.44
N THR A 317 -20.19 4.67 9.37
CA THR A 317 -21.44 4.75 10.17
C THR A 317 -21.28 5.63 11.40
N ARG A 318 -20.07 5.69 11.96
CA ARG A 318 -19.76 6.44 13.19
C ARG A 318 -19.67 7.95 13.03
N LEU A 319 -19.72 8.46 11.79
CA LEU A 319 -19.83 9.92 11.54
C LEU A 319 -21.06 10.55 12.18
N SER A 320 -22.16 9.79 12.33
CA SER A 320 -23.40 10.27 12.95
C SER A 320 -23.28 10.44 14.46
N GLU A 321 -22.36 9.74 15.14
CA GLU A 321 -22.17 9.81 16.58
C GLU A 321 -21.25 10.96 17.02
N VAL A 322 -20.29 11.34 16.18
CA VAL A 322 -19.33 12.42 16.47
C VAL A 322 -19.90 13.82 16.16
N SER A 323 -20.94 13.88 15.32
CA SER A 323 -21.53 15.16 14.84
C SER A 323 -22.50 15.83 15.83
N ILE A 324 -22.75 15.26 17.01
CA ILE A 324 -23.79 15.73 17.97
C ILE A 324 -23.19 16.11 19.34
N ALA A 325 -21.92 16.42 19.45
CA ALA A 325 -21.43 17.16 20.61
C ALA A 325 -21.64 18.66 20.34
N PRO A 326 -22.59 19.34 20.99
CA PRO A 326 -22.73 20.78 20.85
C PRO A 326 -21.47 21.46 21.39
N LEU A 327 -20.98 22.44 20.64
CA LEU A 327 -19.92 23.38 21.04
C LEU A 327 -20.30 24.13 22.32
#